data_c0908f20e8bb1cce61aa74fa36d7a894
#
_entry.id   c0908f20e8bb1cce61aa74fa36d7a894
#
_cell.length_a   1.000
_cell.length_b   1.000
_cell.length_c   1.000
_cell.angle_alpha   90.00
_cell.angle_beta   90.00
_cell.angle_gamma   90.00
#
_symmetry.space_group_name_H-M   'P 1'
#
loop_
_entity.id
_entity.type
_entity.pdbx_description
1 polymer ?
#
loop_
_entity_poly.entity_id
_entity_poly.type
_entity_poly.pdbx_seq_one_letter_code
_entity_poly.pdbx_strand_id
1 'polypeptide(L)'
;MEQNNRIWWKEAVVYQIYPRSFKDSNGDGIGDLCGIISCLDYIKSLGVDVIWLNPIYASPNDDNGYDISDYRAIMKEFGTMEDFDLLLREVHARNLKLILDLVVNHTSDEHPWFQEARKSRKNPYYTYYHWWPVEQETPPLRPSYFEESAWTYDPHTRAWYLHYFSRKQPDLNWENREVREAVYDMMRFWFDKGIDGFRMDSIPLIAKDPAFPPIDRKKYPDLFSSYAHGPHLHEYLHEMNREVLSKYDIMTVGEGSAVTYKEVEKFVGPERQELDMLYGFGPSEVRNYTTADCPDSGIGYSLIALKKMFSGWDKAVGKGWPAIYLGNHDQPRMLSRFGDDRPQFRVYAAKMLATFLLTMRGTPYWLAGDEIGMCNPKFDRIGDYRDIATLNQYKQIEKRKGDTQWFLQMQQQTSRDNARTPFQWDNSGQPECPGSE
;
A
#
# COMPACT_ATOMS: atom_id res chain seq x y z
N MET A 1 40.37 -10.19 -8.61
CA MET A 1 39.56 -9.34 -7.71
C MET A 1 38.15 -9.60 -8.14
N GLU A 2 37.42 -10.41 -7.39
CA GLU A 2 35.95 -10.54 -7.59
C GLU A 2 35.37 -9.16 -7.36
N GLN A 3 34.80 -8.54 -8.40
CA GLN A 3 33.93 -7.39 -8.22
C GLN A 3 32.79 -7.88 -7.33
N ASN A 4 32.82 -7.44 -6.10
CA ASN A 4 31.72 -7.63 -5.16
C ASN A 4 30.48 -6.97 -5.80
N ASN A 5 29.66 -7.77 -6.45
CA ASN A 5 28.41 -7.33 -7.06
C ASN A 5 27.43 -7.04 -5.92
N ARG A 6 27.71 -5.96 -5.16
CA ARG A 6 26.82 -5.48 -4.11
C ARG A 6 25.52 -5.02 -4.76
N ILE A 7 24.44 -5.67 -4.38
CA ILE A 7 23.09 -5.29 -4.78
C ILE A 7 22.63 -4.24 -3.77
N TRP A 8 22.63 -2.98 -4.17
CA TRP A 8 22.46 -1.82 -3.30
C TRP A 8 21.20 -1.87 -2.42
N TRP A 9 20.08 -2.34 -2.97
CA TRP A 9 18.83 -2.40 -2.23
C TRP A 9 18.78 -3.49 -1.13
N LYS A 10 19.69 -4.46 -1.14
CA LYS A 10 19.83 -5.43 -0.05
C LYS A 10 20.49 -4.85 1.21
N GLU A 11 21.23 -3.78 1.04
CA GLU A 11 21.92 -3.08 2.13
C GLU A 11 21.18 -1.80 2.56
N ALA A 12 20.09 -1.44 1.88
CA ALA A 12 19.35 -0.21 2.08
C ALA A 12 18.34 -0.28 3.22
N VAL A 13 18.06 0.87 3.82
CA VAL A 13 16.95 1.12 4.72
C VAL A 13 15.97 2.04 4.01
N VAL A 14 14.70 1.64 3.93
CA VAL A 14 13.64 2.40 3.24
C VAL A 14 12.82 3.18 4.26
N TYR A 15 12.69 4.49 4.05
CA TYR A 15 11.85 5.38 4.85
C TYR A 15 10.59 5.72 4.07
N GLN A 16 9.44 5.27 4.58
CA GLN A 16 8.15 5.50 3.96
C GLN A 16 7.58 6.85 4.40
N ILE A 17 7.19 7.67 3.45
CA ILE A 17 6.51 8.94 3.68
C ILE A 17 5.09 8.88 3.12
N TYR A 18 4.10 9.17 3.96
CA TYR A 18 2.74 9.50 3.57
C TYR A 18 2.65 11.02 3.39
N PRO A 19 2.69 11.56 2.14
CA PRO A 19 2.98 12.97 1.89
C PRO A 19 2.03 13.91 2.63
N ARG A 20 0.73 13.65 2.56
CA ARG A 20 -0.35 14.46 3.17
C ARG A 20 -0.12 14.75 4.66
N SER A 21 0.52 13.82 5.37
CA SER A 21 0.70 13.90 6.83
C SER A 21 2.13 14.23 7.25
N PHE A 22 3.05 14.48 6.32
CA PHE A 22 4.46 14.61 6.67
C PHE A 22 4.84 16.03 7.05
N LYS A 23 4.80 16.97 6.10
CA LYS A 23 5.15 18.37 6.34
C LYS A 23 4.40 19.29 5.38
N ASP A 24 3.60 20.17 5.95
CA ASP A 24 2.92 21.27 5.27
C ASP A 24 3.90 22.43 5.10
N SER A 25 4.13 22.90 3.88
CA SER A 25 5.03 24.02 3.58
C SER A 25 4.29 25.34 3.33
N ASN A 26 2.99 25.27 3.00
CA ASN A 26 2.21 26.41 2.55
C ASN A 26 1.12 26.85 3.55
N GLY A 27 0.86 26.05 4.60
CA GLY A 27 -0.08 26.37 5.67
C GLY A 27 -1.54 26.05 5.33
N ASP A 28 -1.80 25.12 4.39
CA ASP A 28 -3.16 24.73 4.00
C ASP A 28 -3.69 23.51 4.79
N GLY A 29 -2.86 22.95 5.69
CA GLY A 29 -3.20 21.79 6.49
C GLY A 29 -2.87 20.46 5.83
N ILE A 30 -2.21 20.46 4.68
CA ILE A 30 -1.86 19.27 3.91
C ILE A 30 -0.35 19.26 3.66
N GLY A 31 0.32 18.17 4.01
CA GLY A 31 1.73 17.99 3.68
C GLY A 31 1.96 17.89 2.18
N ASP A 32 3.09 18.42 1.70
CA ASP A 32 3.38 18.59 0.28
C ASP A 32 4.84 18.27 -0.08
N LEU A 33 5.17 18.29 -1.38
CA LEU A 33 6.52 17.97 -1.88
C LEU A 33 7.57 18.99 -1.39
N CYS A 34 7.24 20.28 -1.32
CA CYS A 34 8.13 21.30 -0.79
C CYS A 34 8.43 21.10 0.69
N GLY A 35 7.42 20.67 1.46
CA GLY A 35 7.60 20.26 2.85
C GLY A 35 8.56 19.08 2.99
N ILE A 36 8.44 18.06 2.14
CA ILE A 36 9.39 16.93 2.12
C ILE A 36 10.80 17.43 1.77
N ILE A 37 10.95 18.27 0.76
CA ILE A 37 12.26 18.85 0.37
C ILE A 37 12.90 19.56 1.56
N SER A 38 12.14 20.34 2.31
CA SER A 38 12.64 21.10 3.48
C SER A 38 13.18 20.18 4.61
N CYS A 39 12.75 18.91 4.62
CA CYS A 39 13.11 17.92 5.64
C CYS A 39 14.14 16.88 5.18
N LEU A 40 14.71 16.99 3.97
CA LEU A 40 15.63 15.97 3.44
C LEU A 40 16.90 15.80 4.27
N ASP A 41 17.40 16.86 4.90
CA ASP A 41 18.58 16.76 5.79
C ASP A 41 18.24 16.00 7.08
N TYR A 42 17.03 16.20 7.63
CA TYR A 42 16.52 15.39 8.72
C TYR A 42 16.44 13.90 8.32
N ILE A 43 15.81 13.60 7.19
CA ILE A 43 15.68 12.24 6.67
C ILE A 43 17.06 11.60 6.48
N LYS A 44 18.01 12.32 5.87
CA LYS A 44 19.40 11.85 5.70
C LYS A 44 20.08 11.57 7.04
N SER A 45 19.83 12.38 8.05
CA SER A 45 20.42 12.21 9.39
C SER A 45 19.95 10.93 10.11
N LEU A 46 18.80 10.37 9.71
CA LEU A 46 18.30 9.07 10.24
C LEU A 46 19.14 7.88 9.76
N GLY A 47 20.01 8.06 8.76
CA GLY A 47 20.81 6.97 8.20
C GLY A 47 20.05 6.07 7.25
N VAL A 48 18.94 6.55 6.69
CA VAL A 48 18.16 5.83 5.66
C VAL A 48 18.78 6.07 4.26
N ASP A 49 18.48 5.20 3.32
CA ASP A 49 19.06 5.20 1.98
C ASP A 49 18.02 5.50 0.90
N VAL A 50 16.78 5.11 1.13
CA VAL A 50 15.69 5.19 0.15
C VAL A 50 14.48 5.86 0.78
N ILE A 51 13.88 6.79 0.04
CA ILE A 51 12.58 7.37 0.37
C ILE A 51 11.52 6.66 -0.48
N TRP A 52 10.50 6.09 0.15
CA TRP A 52 9.30 5.61 -0.52
C TRP A 52 8.17 6.62 -0.29
N LEU A 53 7.68 7.22 -1.36
CA LEU A 53 6.50 8.09 -1.32
C LEU A 53 5.24 7.27 -1.62
N ASN A 54 4.25 7.35 -0.73
CA ASN A 54 2.88 6.95 -1.06
C ASN A 54 2.35 7.79 -2.21
N PRO A 55 1.24 7.39 -2.89
CA PRO A 55 0.84 7.98 -4.16
C PRO A 55 0.79 9.51 -4.16
N ILE A 56 1.51 10.10 -5.09
CA ILE A 56 1.55 11.55 -5.31
C ILE A 56 0.83 11.98 -6.58
N TYR A 57 0.27 11.01 -7.29
CA TYR A 57 -0.38 11.21 -8.58
C TYR A 57 -1.71 11.95 -8.46
N ALA A 58 -2.18 12.56 -9.54
CA ALA A 58 -3.51 13.17 -9.57
C ALA A 58 -4.59 12.13 -9.22
N SER A 59 -5.43 12.46 -8.25
CA SER A 59 -6.45 11.57 -7.70
C SER A 59 -7.62 12.40 -7.16
N PRO A 60 -8.87 11.94 -7.30
CA PRO A 60 -10.02 12.50 -6.57
C PRO A 60 -10.00 12.21 -5.07
N ASN A 61 -9.06 11.38 -4.61
CA ASN A 61 -8.80 11.11 -3.20
C ASN A 61 -9.90 10.34 -2.46
N ASP A 62 -10.61 9.45 -3.17
CA ASP A 62 -11.61 8.56 -2.58
C ASP A 62 -10.97 7.52 -1.64
N ASP A 63 -9.82 6.99 -2.05
CA ASP A 63 -8.98 6.07 -1.25
C ASP A 63 -7.58 6.66 -1.02
N ASN A 64 -7.55 7.91 -0.55
CA ASN A 64 -6.31 8.56 -0.08
C ASN A 64 -5.15 8.53 -1.10
N GLY A 65 -5.46 8.74 -2.39
CA GLY A 65 -4.49 8.79 -3.48
C GLY A 65 -4.30 7.50 -4.24
N TYR A 66 -4.84 6.37 -3.76
CA TYR A 66 -4.77 5.08 -4.48
C TYR A 66 -5.80 4.96 -5.61
N ASP A 67 -6.75 5.87 -5.73
CA ASP A 67 -7.67 6.05 -6.85
C ASP A 67 -7.09 7.05 -7.86
N ILE A 68 -6.15 6.60 -8.70
CA ILE A 68 -5.36 7.46 -9.60
C ILE A 68 -6.15 7.83 -10.85
N SER A 69 -6.31 9.14 -11.08
CA SER A 69 -6.97 9.69 -12.28
C SER A 69 -6.00 10.08 -13.39
N ASP A 70 -4.74 10.39 -13.07
CA ASP A 70 -3.66 10.62 -14.04
C ASP A 70 -2.31 10.21 -13.44
N TYR A 71 -1.69 9.18 -14.02
CA TYR A 71 -0.39 8.65 -13.57
C TYR A 71 0.80 9.56 -13.89
N ARG A 72 0.63 10.59 -14.72
CA ARG A 72 1.70 11.49 -15.15
C ARG A 72 1.55 12.92 -14.63
N ALA A 73 0.58 13.15 -13.77
CA ALA A 73 0.35 14.42 -13.10
C ALA A 73 0.52 14.28 -11.59
N ILE A 74 0.99 15.32 -10.94
CA ILE A 74 1.07 15.40 -9.48
C ILE A 74 -0.28 15.87 -8.94
N MET A 75 -0.72 15.30 -7.81
CA MET A 75 -1.90 15.78 -7.09
C MET A 75 -1.72 17.25 -6.71
N LYS A 76 -2.71 18.07 -7.01
CA LYS A 76 -2.63 19.53 -6.88
C LYS A 76 -2.24 20.00 -5.46
N GLU A 77 -2.74 19.29 -4.44
CA GLU A 77 -2.41 19.61 -3.05
C GLU A 77 -0.95 19.31 -2.70
N PHE A 78 -0.28 18.43 -3.44
CA PHE A 78 1.11 18.09 -3.18
C PHE A 78 2.12 18.96 -3.95
N GLY A 79 1.64 19.72 -4.95
CA GLY A 79 2.49 20.60 -5.75
C GLY A 79 2.41 20.30 -7.25
N THR A 80 3.51 20.55 -7.94
CA THR A 80 3.61 20.46 -9.40
C THR A 80 4.64 19.40 -9.83
N MET A 81 4.75 19.15 -11.14
CA MET A 81 5.79 18.30 -11.69
C MET A 81 7.19 18.90 -11.51
N GLU A 82 7.28 20.22 -11.53
CA GLU A 82 8.53 20.96 -11.27
C GLU A 82 8.98 20.78 -9.81
N ASP A 83 8.05 20.76 -8.86
CA ASP A 83 8.36 20.45 -7.45
C ASP A 83 8.83 19.00 -7.29
N PHE A 84 8.25 18.07 -8.03
CA PHE A 84 8.71 16.68 -8.07
C PHE A 84 10.13 16.58 -8.66
N ASP A 85 10.41 17.25 -9.77
CA ASP A 85 11.73 17.27 -10.39
C ASP A 85 12.78 17.89 -9.45
N LEU A 86 12.38 18.89 -8.67
CA LEU A 86 13.22 19.48 -7.62
C LEU A 86 13.47 18.46 -6.50
N LEU A 87 12.41 17.81 -6.00
CA LEU A 87 12.54 16.79 -4.95
C LEU A 87 13.49 15.68 -5.36
N LEU A 88 13.34 15.12 -6.56
CA LEU A 88 14.18 14.04 -7.07
C LEU A 88 15.64 14.44 -7.14
N ARG A 89 15.93 15.64 -7.67
CA ARG A 89 17.28 16.21 -7.72
C ARG A 89 17.90 16.37 -6.32
N GLU A 90 17.13 16.91 -5.37
CA GLU A 90 17.58 17.15 -3.99
C GLU A 90 17.79 15.85 -3.20
N VAL A 91 16.99 14.81 -3.47
CA VAL A 91 17.16 13.46 -2.93
C VAL A 91 18.48 12.87 -3.42
N HIS A 92 18.72 12.90 -4.73
CA HIS A 92 19.95 12.37 -5.32
C HIS A 92 21.20 13.15 -4.91
N ALA A 93 21.10 14.48 -4.76
CA ALA A 93 22.20 15.32 -4.28
C ALA A 93 22.70 14.92 -2.88
N ARG A 94 21.82 14.27 -2.08
CA ARG A 94 22.14 13.75 -0.74
C ARG A 94 22.55 12.28 -0.73
N ASN A 95 22.76 11.68 -1.91
CA ASN A 95 22.97 10.23 -2.05
C ASN A 95 21.85 9.44 -1.38
N LEU A 96 20.63 9.88 -1.55
CA LEU A 96 19.41 9.15 -1.25
C LEU A 96 18.79 8.68 -2.57
N LYS A 97 17.89 7.72 -2.49
CA LYS A 97 17.12 7.18 -3.61
C LYS A 97 15.64 7.43 -3.39
N LEU A 98 14.86 7.45 -4.47
CA LEU A 98 13.43 7.73 -4.44
C LEU A 98 12.67 6.62 -5.17
N ILE A 99 11.72 5.98 -4.49
CA ILE A 99 10.78 5.05 -5.10
C ILE A 99 9.35 5.56 -4.93
N LEU A 100 8.51 5.24 -5.90
CA LEU A 100 7.10 5.61 -5.93
C LEU A 100 6.19 4.38 -5.79
N ASP A 101 4.91 4.60 -5.50
CA ASP A 101 3.89 3.55 -5.61
C ASP A 101 3.52 3.30 -7.08
N LEU A 102 3.41 2.03 -7.46
CA LEU A 102 2.86 1.58 -8.74
C LEU A 102 1.50 0.94 -8.47
N VAL A 103 0.43 1.67 -8.72
CA VAL A 103 -0.95 1.21 -8.50
C VAL A 103 -1.56 0.85 -9.85
N VAL A 104 -1.53 -0.43 -10.21
CA VAL A 104 -1.91 -0.90 -11.54
C VAL A 104 -2.90 -2.06 -11.55
N ASN A 105 -3.45 -2.39 -10.37
CA ASN A 105 -4.62 -3.28 -10.28
C ASN A 105 -5.89 -2.58 -10.80
N HIS A 106 -6.02 -1.27 -10.58
CA HIS A 106 -7.20 -0.46 -10.88
C HIS A 106 -6.78 0.98 -11.23
N THR A 107 -7.73 1.77 -11.72
CA THR A 107 -7.60 3.24 -11.84
C THR A 107 -8.70 3.90 -11.03
N SER A 108 -8.68 5.24 -10.91
CA SER A 108 -9.88 5.98 -10.54
C SER A 108 -10.99 5.79 -11.59
N ASP A 109 -12.23 5.87 -11.18
CA ASP A 109 -13.37 5.99 -12.10
C ASP A 109 -13.36 7.32 -12.88
N GLU A 110 -12.57 8.31 -12.42
CA GLU A 110 -12.33 9.57 -13.12
C GLU A 110 -11.16 9.51 -14.11
N HIS A 111 -10.42 8.38 -14.18
CA HIS A 111 -9.36 8.20 -15.16
C HIS A 111 -9.90 8.25 -16.60
N PRO A 112 -9.22 8.93 -17.54
CA PRO A 112 -9.68 9.05 -18.93
C PRO A 112 -10.04 7.72 -19.59
N TRP A 113 -9.29 6.65 -19.31
CA TRP A 113 -9.59 5.31 -19.83
C TRP A 113 -10.97 4.81 -19.41
N PHE A 114 -11.32 4.97 -18.12
CA PHE A 114 -12.63 4.53 -17.63
C PHE A 114 -13.76 5.43 -18.10
N GLN A 115 -13.52 6.75 -18.15
CA GLN A 115 -14.49 7.70 -18.67
C GLN A 115 -14.82 7.42 -20.14
N GLU A 116 -13.84 6.99 -20.95
CA GLU A 116 -14.06 6.53 -22.32
C GLU A 116 -14.73 5.16 -22.36
N ALA A 117 -14.27 4.20 -21.54
CA ALA A 117 -14.80 2.84 -21.49
C ALA A 117 -16.31 2.80 -21.25
N ARG A 118 -16.80 3.63 -20.32
CA ARG A 118 -18.22 3.67 -19.94
C ARG A 118 -19.13 4.38 -20.96
N LYS A 119 -18.59 5.03 -22.00
CA LYS A 119 -19.43 5.68 -23.02
C LYS A 119 -20.14 4.66 -23.93
N SER A 120 -19.48 3.54 -24.22
CA SER A 120 -20.03 2.51 -25.11
C SER A 120 -19.23 1.22 -25.04
N ARG A 121 -19.90 0.07 -25.13
CA ARG A 121 -19.25 -1.25 -25.30
C ARG A 121 -18.41 -1.38 -26.58
N LYS A 122 -18.58 -0.45 -27.53
CA LYS A 122 -17.77 -0.41 -28.77
C LYS A 122 -16.55 0.52 -28.65
N ASN A 123 -16.41 1.24 -27.54
CA ASN A 123 -15.24 2.08 -27.31
C ASN A 123 -14.01 1.19 -27.13
N PRO A 124 -12.84 1.51 -27.72
CA PRO A 124 -11.61 0.75 -27.55
C PRO A 124 -11.22 0.54 -26.09
N TYR A 125 -11.44 1.53 -25.24
CA TYR A 125 -11.14 1.44 -23.79
C TYR A 125 -12.11 0.54 -23.02
N TYR A 126 -13.23 0.08 -23.61
CA TYR A 126 -14.14 -0.83 -22.89
C TYR A 126 -13.42 -2.10 -22.43
N THR A 127 -12.54 -2.66 -23.23
CA THR A 127 -11.78 -3.87 -22.91
C THR A 127 -10.63 -3.64 -21.93
N TYR A 128 -10.36 -2.40 -21.52
CA TYR A 128 -9.36 -2.08 -20.51
C TYR A 128 -9.78 -2.48 -19.09
N TYR A 129 -11.09 -2.71 -18.88
CA TYR A 129 -11.68 -3.05 -17.60
C TYR A 129 -12.46 -4.36 -17.68
N HIS A 130 -12.72 -4.96 -16.52
CA HIS A 130 -13.54 -6.15 -16.43
C HIS A 130 -15.01 -5.77 -16.33
N TRP A 131 -15.83 -6.28 -17.25
CA TRP A 131 -17.26 -6.04 -17.32
C TRP A 131 -18.04 -7.35 -17.32
N TRP A 132 -19.20 -7.34 -16.63
CA TRP A 132 -20.18 -8.40 -16.68
C TRP A 132 -21.45 -7.88 -17.35
N PRO A 133 -21.72 -8.23 -18.62
CA PRO A 133 -22.89 -7.76 -19.35
C PRO A 133 -24.21 -8.26 -18.75
N VAL A 134 -25.25 -7.42 -18.78
CA VAL A 134 -26.58 -7.75 -18.24
C VAL A 134 -27.19 -9.00 -18.91
N GLU A 135 -26.79 -9.32 -20.10
CA GLU A 135 -27.22 -10.50 -20.85
C GLU A 135 -26.69 -11.82 -20.24
N GLN A 136 -25.71 -11.77 -19.38
CA GLN A 136 -25.13 -12.92 -18.68
C GLN A 136 -25.74 -13.13 -17.26
N GLU A 137 -26.93 -12.60 -17.03
CA GLU A 137 -27.59 -12.63 -15.71
C GLU A 137 -26.83 -11.82 -14.64
N THR A 138 -27.04 -12.17 -13.35
CA THR A 138 -26.39 -11.51 -12.23
C THR A 138 -24.91 -11.90 -12.15
N PRO A 139 -23.99 -10.96 -11.95
CA PRO A 139 -22.58 -11.29 -11.80
C PRO A 139 -22.32 -12.20 -10.60
N PRO A 140 -21.26 -13.02 -10.65
CA PRO A 140 -20.92 -13.92 -9.55
C PRO A 140 -20.70 -13.16 -8.23
N LEU A 141 -21.19 -13.68 -7.13
CA LEU A 141 -21.02 -13.06 -5.81
C LEU A 141 -19.53 -12.92 -5.48
N ARG A 142 -19.09 -11.67 -5.34
CA ARG A 142 -17.75 -11.32 -4.91
C ARG A 142 -17.82 -10.11 -3.96
N PRO A 143 -17.34 -10.22 -2.71
CA PRO A 143 -17.22 -9.05 -1.83
C PRO A 143 -16.07 -8.14 -2.29
N SER A 144 -16.21 -6.85 -2.05
CA SER A 144 -15.13 -5.89 -2.14
C SER A 144 -14.36 -5.82 -0.81
N TYR A 145 -13.13 -5.28 -0.84
CA TYR A 145 -12.39 -4.96 0.39
C TYR A 145 -13.08 -3.87 1.21
N PHE A 146 -13.80 -2.95 0.54
CA PHE A 146 -14.41 -1.78 1.19
C PHE A 146 -15.93 -1.78 1.16
N GLU A 147 -16.55 -2.62 0.34
CA GLU A 147 -17.99 -2.66 0.11
C GLU A 147 -18.54 -4.10 0.14
N GLU A 148 -19.86 -4.25 0.14
CA GLU A 148 -20.50 -5.58 0.16
C GLU A 148 -20.31 -6.35 -1.16
N SER A 149 -20.26 -5.62 -2.29
CA SER A 149 -20.10 -6.20 -3.64
C SER A 149 -18.92 -5.59 -4.36
N ALA A 150 -18.16 -6.40 -5.07
CA ALA A 150 -17.10 -5.97 -5.99
C ALA A 150 -17.64 -5.66 -7.40
N TRP A 151 -18.96 -5.59 -7.58
CA TRP A 151 -19.60 -5.28 -8.84
C TRP A 151 -20.52 -4.08 -8.70
N THR A 152 -20.33 -3.08 -9.57
CA THR A 152 -21.22 -1.92 -9.67
C THR A 152 -21.82 -1.83 -11.07
N TYR A 153 -23.15 -1.64 -11.12
CA TYR A 153 -23.87 -1.50 -12.39
C TYR A 153 -23.67 -0.12 -13.03
N ASP A 154 -23.28 -0.11 -14.30
CA ASP A 154 -23.22 1.10 -15.12
C ASP A 154 -24.39 1.12 -16.13
N PRO A 155 -25.30 2.10 -16.04
CA PRO A 155 -26.46 2.17 -16.92
C PRO A 155 -26.11 2.52 -18.38
N HIS A 156 -24.97 3.18 -18.64
CA HIS A 156 -24.58 3.55 -19.99
C HIS A 156 -24.14 2.34 -20.81
N THR A 157 -23.33 1.48 -20.20
CA THR A 157 -22.87 0.23 -20.84
C THR A 157 -23.85 -0.92 -20.63
N ARG A 158 -24.82 -0.80 -19.73
CA ARG A 158 -25.71 -1.90 -19.30
C ARG A 158 -24.91 -3.14 -18.89
N ALA A 159 -23.87 -2.93 -18.07
CA ALA A 159 -23.00 -3.96 -17.55
C ALA A 159 -22.55 -3.59 -16.12
N TRP A 160 -22.13 -4.59 -15.37
CA TRP A 160 -21.45 -4.36 -14.10
C TRP A 160 -19.94 -4.34 -14.34
N TYR A 161 -19.24 -3.33 -13.79
CA TYR A 161 -17.76 -3.33 -13.78
C TYR A 161 -17.25 -3.88 -12.45
N LEU A 162 -16.09 -4.53 -12.52
CA LEU A 162 -15.40 -5.08 -11.35
C LEU A 162 -14.63 -3.99 -10.61
N HIS A 163 -14.66 -4.03 -9.28
CA HIS A 163 -13.80 -3.26 -8.40
C HIS A 163 -13.52 -4.05 -7.12
N TYR A 164 -12.31 -4.53 -6.94
CA TYR A 164 -11.98 -5.24 -5.70
C TYR A 164 -11.90 -4.31 -4.50
N PHE A 165 -11.63 -3.03 -4.72
CA PHE A 165 -11.62 -1.96 -3.71
C PHE A 165 -12.90 -1.10 -3.78
N SER A 166 -12.79 0.23 -3.75
CA SER A 166 -13.94 1.12 -3.90
C SER A 166 -14.60 1.00 -5.27
N ARG A 167 -15.90 1.26 -5.34
CA ARG A 167 -16.60 1.43 -6.63
C ARG A 167 -16.00 2.52 -7.52
N LYS A 168 -15.21 3.42 -6.93
CA LYS A 168 -14.45 4.43 -7.64
C LYS A 168 -13.07 3.95 -8.12
N GLN A 169 -12.78 2.66 -7.93
CA GLN A 169 -11.51 2.03 -8.34
C GLN A 169 -11.77 0.84 -9.27
N PRO A 170 -12.25 1.07 -10.52
CA PRO A 170 -12.51 -0.01 -11.48
C PRO A 170 -11.23 -0.78 -11.82
N ASP A 171 -11.31 -2.12 -11.78
CA ASP A 171 -10.20 -3.03 -11.96
C ASP A 171 -9.79 -3.16 -13.44
N LEU A 172 -8.49 -2.98 -13.71
CA LEU A 172 -7.89 -3.12 -15.02
C LEU A 172 -7.86 -4.58 -15.50
N ASN A 173 -8.09 -4.77 -16.77
CA ASN A 173 -8.03 -6.05 -17.45
C ASN A 173 -6.64 -6.34 -18.04
N TRP A 174 -5.80 -7.01 -17.27
CA TRP A 174 -4.43 -7.37 -17.66
C TRP A 174 -4.35 -8.43 -18.78
N GLU A 175 -5.46 -9.15 -19.08
CA GLU A 175 -5.54 -9.98 -20.29
C GLU A 175 -5.37 -9.14 -21.56
N ASN A 176 -5.82 -7.87 -21.52
CA ASN A 176 -5.66 -6.96 -22.64
C ASN A 176 -4.21 -6.47 -22.73
N ARG A 177 -3.56 -6.79 -23.85
CA ARG A 177 -2.18 -6.38 -24.11
C ARG A 177 -2.02 -4.84 -24.14
N GLU A 178 -3.01 -4.11 -24.64
CA GLU A 178 -2.94 -2.65 -24.71
C GLU A 178 -2.89 -2.03 -23.29
N VAL A 179 -3.54 -2.64 -22.29
CA VAL A 179 -3.44 -2.24 -20.88
C VAL A 179 -2.01 -2.42 -20.38
N ARG A 180 -1.40 -3.60 -20.64
CA ARG A 180 -0.02 -3.88 -20.21
C ARG A 180 0.97 -2.89 -20.84
N GLU A 181 0.87 -2.65 -22.15
CA GLU A 181 1.74 -1.68 -22.86
C GLU A 181 1.58 -0.26 -22.30
N ALA A 182 0.34 0.17 -22.01
CA ALA A 182 0.08 1.49 -21.43
C ALA A 182 0.68 1.63 -20.02
N VAL A 183 0.61 0.56 -19.22
CA VAL A 183 1.27 0.50 -17.89
C VAL A 183 2.80 0.55 -18.04
N TYR A 184 3.37 -0.23 -18.98
CA TYR A 184 4.83 -0.23 -19.21
C TYR A 184 5.32 1.13 -19.71
N ASP A 185 4.54 1.82 -20.52
CA ASP A 185 4.86 3.16 -21.02
C ASP A 185 4.83 4.21 -19.86
N MET A 186 3.88 4.07 -18.93
CA MET A 186 3.83 4.88 -17.72
C MET A 186 5.04 4.60 -16.80
N MET A 187 5.41 3.33 -16.62
CA MET A 187 6.59 2.97 -15.82
C MET A 187 7.87 3.55 -16.41
N ARG A 188 8.05 3.43 -17.75
CA ARG A 188 9.20 4.03 -18.44
C ARG A 188 9.26 5.55 -18.26
N PHE A 189 8.11 6.24 -18.33
CA PHE A 189 8.05 7.69 -18.09
C PHE A 189 8.68 8.08 -16.72
N TRP A 190 8.37 7.36 -15.66
CA TRP A 190 8.92 7.64 -14.34
C TRP A 190 10.39 7.23 -14.19
N PHE A 191 10.79 6.10 -14.77
CA PHE A 191 12.19 5.68 -14.78
C PHE A 191 13.07 6.62 -15.61
N ASP A 192 12.58 7.11 -16.74
CA ASP A 192 13.27 8.09 -17.57
C ASP A 192 13.38 9.47 -16.89
N LYS A 193 12.48 9.78 -15.95
CA LYS A 193 12.64 10.91 -15.04
C LYS A 193 13.74 10.68 -14.00
N GLY A 194 14.08 9.44 -13.70
CA GLY A 194 15.19 9.08 -12.82
C GLY A 194 14.79 8.53 -11.45
N ILE A 195 13.55 8.09 -11.25
CA ILE A 195 13.21 7.39 -9.99
C ILE A 195 13.99 6.07 -9.88
N ASP A 196 14.23 5.62 -8.65
CA ASP A 196 15.08 4.47 -8.35
C ASP A 196 14.28 3.18 -8.14
N GLY A 197 12.97 3.19 -8.36
CA GLY A 197 12.16 1.98 -8.22
C GLY A 197 10.68 2.20 -7.97
N PHE A 198 9.98 1.09 -7.79
CA PHE A 198 8.57 1.07 -7.44
C PHE A 198 8.26 0.14 -6.26
N ARG A 199 7.38 0.60 -5.37
CA ARG A 199 6.56 -0.26 -4.53
C ARG A 199 5.28 -0.59 -5.31
N MET A 200 5.02 -1.86 -5.56
CA MET A 200 3.94 -2.32 -6.40
C MET A 200 2.73 -2.70 -5.56
N ASP A 201 1.72 -1.84 -5.62
CA ASP A 201 0.48 -1.96 -4.87
C ASP A 201 -0.31 -3.20 -5.29
N SER A 202 -0.75 -3.98 -4.30
CA SER A 202 -1.65 -5.14 -4.51
C SER A 202 -1.30 -6.00 -5.72
N ILE A 203 -0.01 -6.16 -6.02
CA ILE A 203 0.48 -6.72 -7.29
C ILE A 203 -0.03 -8.15 -7.57
N PRO A 204 -0.31 -9.03 -6.60
CA PRO A 204 -0.89 -10.34 -6.87
C PRO A 204 -2.33 -10.30 -7.40
N LEU A 205 -3.00 -9.15 -7.31
CA LEU A 205 -4.40 -9.00 -7.73
C LEU A 205 -4.55 -8.59 -9.20
N ILE A 206 -3.48 -8.25 -9.92
CA ILE A 206 -3.58 -7.75 -11.30
C ILE A 206 -4.16 -8.79 -12.26
N ALA A 207 -3.89 -10.08 -12.05
CA ALA A 207 -4.43 -11.16 -12.87
C ALA A 207 -5.75 -11.67 -12.33
N LYS A 208 -6.80 -11.67 -13.14
CA LYS A 208 -8.12 -12.21 -12.82
C LYS A 208 -8.46 -13.35 -13.76
N ASP A 209 -9.19 -14.35 -13.25
CA ASP A 209 -9.82 -15.34 -14.12
C ASP A 209 -11.05 -14.69 -14.78
N PRO A 210 -11.06 -14.49 -16.12
CA PRO A 210 -12.16 -13.80 -16.80
C PRO A 210 -13.49 -14.56 -16.75
N ALA A 211 -13.46 -15.83 -16.41
CA ALA A 211 -14.68 -16.62 -16.17
C ALA A 211 -15.29 -16.35 -14.78
N PHE A 212 -14.56 -15.72 -13.88
CA PHE A 212 -14.99 -15.44 -12.50
C PHE A 212 -15.69 -16.64 -11.83
N PRO A 213 -15.05 -17.82 -11.74
CA PRO A 213 -15.69 -19.01 -11.20
C PRO A 213 -16.12 -18.80 -9.75
N PRO A 214 -17.10 -19.55 -9.25
CA PRO A 214 -17.48 -19.51 -7.84
C PRO A 214 -16.26 -19.71 -6.94
N ILE A 215 -16.19 -18.95 -5.84
CA ILE A 215 -15.08 -19.04 -4.89
C ILE A 215 -15.14 -20.38 -4.14
N ASP A 216 -14.09 -21.18 -4.28
CA ASP A 216 -13.93 -22.42 -3.52
C ASP A 216 -13.58 -22.13 -2.05
N ARG A 217 -14.60 -22.16 -1.17
CA ARG A 217 -14.45 -21.91 0.27
C ARG A 217 -13.60 -22.93 1.01
N LYS A 218 -13.38 -24.12 0.44
CA LYS A 218 -12.49 -25.12 1.02
C LYS A 218 -11.04 -24.79 0.75
N LYS A 219 -10.74 -24.30 -0.46
CA LYS A 219 -9.41 -23.86 -0.86
C LYS A 219 -9.05 -22.49 -0.29
N TYR A 220 -10.00 -21.57 -0.24
CA TYR A 220 -9.85 -20.18 0.17
C TYR A 220 -10.80 -19.86 1.34
N PRO A 221 -10.40 -20.18 2.60
CA PRO A 221 -11.19 -19.84 3.79
C PRO A 221 -11.36 -18.33 3.97
N ASP A 222 -10.33 -17.58 3.67
CA ASP A 222 -10.39 -16.14 3.49
C ASP A 222 -10.76 -15.82 2.04
N LEU A 223 -11.84 -15.04 1.85
CA LEU A 223 -12.38 -14.72 0.53
C LEU A 223 -11.39 -13.99 -0.35
N PHE A 224 -10.65 -13.07 0.23
CA PHE A 224 -9.74 -12.22 -0.50
C PHE A 224 -8.51 -12.98 -1.02
N SER A 225 -8.12 -14.06 -0.34
CA SER A 225 -7.06 -14.94 -0.84
C SER A 225 -7.39 -15.59 -2.18
N SER A 226 -8.69 -15.65 -2.54
CA SER A 226 -9.12 -16.14 -3.86
C SER A 226 -8.89 -15.14 -4.99
N TYR A 227 -8.61 -13.87 -4.71
CA TYR A 227 -8.39 -12.82 -5.70
C TYR A 227 -6.93 -12.70 -6.14
N ALA A 228 -6.02 -13.14 -5.29
CA ALA A 228 -4.62 -13.30 -5.66
C ALA A 228 -4.42 -14.56 -6.52
N HIS A 229 -3.33 -14.64 -7.22
CA HIS A 229 -2.94 -15.82 -8.01
C HIS A 229 -3.88 -16.17 -9.16
N GLY A 230 -4.46 -15.17 -9.81
CA GLY A 230 -5.17 -15.38 -11.08
C GLY A 230 -4.27 -16.01 -12.14
N PRO A 231 -4.87 -16.61 -13.19
CA PRO A 231 -4.09 -17.17 -14.28
C PRO A 231 -3.19 -16.11 -14.92
N HIS A 232 -2.04 -16.53 -15.44
CA HIS A 232 -1.06 -15.66 -16.10
C HIS A 232 -0.36 -14.59 -15.22
N LEU A 233 -0.60 -14.53 -13.89
CA LEU A 233 0.03 -13.55 -13.00
C LEU A 233 1.57 -13.53 -13.18
N HIS A 234 2.22 -14.67 -13.07
CA HIS A 234 3.67 -14.77 -13.20
C HIS A 234 4.15 -14.50 -14.63
N GLU A 235 3.33 -14.77 -15.64
CA GLU A 235 3.63 -14.40 -17.04
C GLU A 235 3.65 -12.89 -17.20
N TYR A 236 2.70 -12.16 -16.59
CA TYR A 236 2.66 -10.70 -16.61
C TYR A 236 3.81 -10.07 -15.85
N LEU A 237 4.18 -10.61 -14.69
CA LEU A 237 5.31 -10.11 -13.91
C LEU A 237 6.64 -10.35 -14.67
N HIS A 238 6.80 -11.50 -15.30
CA HIS A 238 7.96 -11.80 -16.13
C HIS A 238 8.00 -10.92 -17.38
N GLU A 239 6.86 -10.68 -18.04
CA GLU A 239 6.74 -9.74 -19.16
C GLU A 239 7.13 -8.32 -18.72
N MET A 240 6.61 -7.83 -17.59
CA MET A 240 6.95 -6.54 -17.02
C MET A 240 8.46 -6.41 -16.76
N ASN A 241 9.07 -7.44 -16.18
CA ASN A 241 10.51 -7.46 -15.95
C ASN A 241 11.28 -7.36 -17.27
N ARG A 242 10.96 -8.20 -18.24
CA ARG A 242 11.61 -8.23 -19.55
C ARG A 242 11.45 -6.92 -20.32
N GLU A 243 10.25 -6.34 -20.31
CA GLU A 243 9.92 -5.15 -21.12
C GLU A 243 10.37 -3.84 -20.45
N VAL A 244 10.45 -3.81 -19.10
CA VAL A 244 10.77 -2.59 -18.38
C VAL A 244 11.85 -2.79 -17.32
N LEU A 245 11.60 -3.57 -16.26
CA LEU A 245 12.39 -3.51 -15.02
C LEU A 245 13.86 -3.87 -15.25
N SER A 246 14.16 -4.90 -16.06
CA SER A 246 15.53 -5.33 -16.36
C SER A 246 16.38 -4.31 -17.15
N LYS A 247 15.78 -3.21 -17.60
CA LYS A 247 16.45 -2.18 -18.42
C LYS A 247 16.98 -1.02 -17.58
N TYR A 248 16.69 -1.01 -16.28
CA TYR A 248 17.07 0.06 -15.36
C TYR A 248 17.76 -0.51 -14.12
N ASP A 249 18.69 0.25 -13.52
CA ASP A 249 19.28 -0.08 -12.21
C ASP A 249 18.39 0.42 -11.09
N ILE A 250 17.39 -0.35 -10.75
CA ILE A 250 16.28 0.05 -9.87
C ILE A 250 15.99 -1.04 -8.83
N MET A 251 15.13 -0.75 -7.89
CA MET A 251 14.55 -1.74 -6.99
C MET A 251 13.04 -1.88 -7.17
N THR A 252 12.55 -3.09 -6.97
CA THR A 252 11.12 -3.37 -6.93
C THR A 252 10.75 -4.09 -5.64
N VAL A 253 9.64 -3.65 -5.04
CA VAL A 253 9.05 -4.35 -3.90
C VAL A 253 7.55 -4.52 -4.13
N GLY A 254 7.08 -5.75 -4.17
CA GLY A 254 5.67 -6.07 -4.30
C GLY A 254 4.96 -6.09 -2.94
N GLU A 255 3.75 -5.56 -2.90
CA GLU A 255 2.82 -5.81 -1.82
C GLU A 255 2.17 -7.18 -2.04
N GLY A 256 2.55 -8.15 -1.21
CA GLY A 256 2.15 -9.55 -1.31
C GLY A 256 0.82 -9.85 -0.63
N SER A 257 -0.25 -9.14 -1.01
CA SER A 257 -1.61 -9.43 -0.52
C SER A 257 -1.98 -10.89 -0.81
N ALA A 258 -2.31 -11.64 0.23
CA ALA A 258 -2.68 -13.05 0.17
C ALA A 258 -1.62 -14.03 -0.40
N VAL A 259 -0.37 -13.59 -0.57
CA VAL A 259 0.74 -14.48 -0.95
C VAL A 259 1.12 -15.34 0.24
N THR A 260 1.08 -16.64 0.06
CA THR A 260 1.44 -17.62 1.10
C THR A 260 2.93 -17.92 1.11
N TYR A 261 3.42 -18.51 2.21
CA TYR A 261 4.81 -19.01 2.30
C TYR A 261 5.21 -20.00 1.20
N LYS A 262 4.25 -20.68 0.56
CA LYS A 262 4.52 -21.63 -0.53
C LYS A 262 4.73 -20.94 -1.88
N GLU A 263 4.36 -19.68 -1.98
CA GLU A 263 4.28 -18.96 -3.25
C GLU A 263 5.25 -17.81 -3.36
N VAL A 264 5.73 -17.27 -2.23
CA VAL A 264 6.60 -16.09 -2.21
C VAL A 264 7.86 -16.25 -3.08
N GLU A 265 8.48 -17.44 -3.10
CA GLU A 265 9.67 -17.69 -3.92
C GLU A 265 9.40 -17.57 -5.43
N LYS A 266 8.15 -17.74 -5.86
CA LYS A 266 7.77 -17.55 -7.27
C LYS A 266 7.91 -16.09 -7.72
N PHE A 267 7.74 -15.14 -6.79
CA PHE A 267 7.86 -13.70 -7.09
C PHE A 267 9.31 -13.20 -7.02
N VAL A 268 10.10 -13.71 -6.07
CA VAL A 268 11.39 -13.10 -5.69
C VAL A 268 12.57 -14.07 -5.80
N GLY A 269 12.35 -15.29 -6.28
CA GLY A 269 13.45 -16.25 -6.52
C GLY A 269 14.41 -15.71 -7.57
N PRO A 270 15.75 -15.87 -7.40
CA PRO A 270 16.75 -15.29 -8.31
C PRO A 270 16.59 -15.71 -9.78
N GLU A 271 16.03 -16.89 -10.01
CA GLU A 271 15.81 -17.45 -11.36
C GLU A 271 14.45 -16.99 -11.96
N ARG A 272 13.64 -16.25 -11.19
CA ARG A 272 12.28 -15.90 -11.62
C ARG A 272 12.23 -14.71 -12.57
N GLN A 273 13.13 -13.75 -12.40
CA GLN A 273 13.13 -12.51 -13.18
C GLN A 273 11.75 -11.82 -13.14
N GLU A 274 11.22 -11.68 -11.94
CA GLU A 274 9.95 -10.99 -11.67
C GLU A 274 10.21 -9.76 -10.80
N LEU A 275 10.21 -9.89 -9.48
CA LEU A 275 10.43 -8.81 -8.52
C LEU A 275 11.72 -9.03 -7.73
N ASP A 276 12.31 -7.96 -7.19
CA ASP A 276 13.46 -8.05 -6.30
C ASP A 276 13.06 -8.48 -4.90
N MET A 277 11.97 -7.92 -4.39
CA MET A 277 11.47 -8.16 -3.04
C MET A 277 9.96 -8.26 -3.01
N LEU A 278 9.46 -8.91 -1.98
CA LEU A 278 8.03 -8.94 -1.64
C LEU A 278 7.90 -8.84 -0.12
N TYR A 279 6.94 -8.07 0.37
CA TYR A 279 6.52 -8.14 1.76
C TYR A 279 5.14 -8.77 1.88
N GLY A 280 4.98 -9.63 2.88
CA GLY A 280 3.70 -10.26 3.18
C GLY A 280 2.93 -9.50 4.25
N PHE A 281 1.65 -9.80 4.35
CA PHE A 281 0.77 -9.22 5.38
C PHE A 281 0.91 -9.91 6.76
N GLY A 282 1.94 -10.75 6.94
CA GLY A 282 2.17 -11.45 8.19
C GLY A 282 2.08 -10.59 9.45
N PRO A 283 2.66 -9.37 9.51
CA PRO A 283 2.45 -8.49 10.66
C PRO A 283 0.98 -8.15 10.91
N SER A 284 0.13 -8.04 9.87
CA SER A 284 -1.32 -7.79 10.04
C SER A 284 -2.08 -9.04 10.52
N GLU A 285 -1.56 -10.22 10.23
CA GLU A 285 -2.14 -11.50 10.62
C GLU A 285 -1.82 -11.89 12.08
N VAL A 286 -0.77 -11.31 12.66
CA VAL A 286 -0.48 -11.42 14.08
C VAL A 286 -1.52 -10.59 14.83
N ARG A 287 -2.71 -11.17 14.99
CA ARG A 287 -3.87 -10.52 15.60
C ARG A 287 -3.56 -10.12 17.05
N ASN A 288 -4.07 -8.97 17.43
CA ASN A 288 -4.22 -8.60 18.81
C ASN A 288 -5.10 -9.66 19.48
N TYR A 289 -4.48 -10.54 20.26
CA TYR A 289 -5.26 -11.40 21.16
C TYR A 289 -5.99 -10.48 22.13
N THR A 290 -7.26 -10.74 22.35
CA THR A 290 -8.00 -10.05 23.41
C THR A 290 -7.29 -10.28 24.74
N THR A 291 -7.41 -9.35 25.67
CA THR A 291 -6.86 -9.46 27.04
C THR A 291 -7.23 -10.76 27.75
N ALA A 292 -8.27 -11.47 27.27
CA ALA A 292 -8.66 -12.80 27.75
C ALA A 292 -7.62 -13.91 27.44
N ASP A 293 -6.89 -13.78 26.32
CA ASP A 293 -5.90 -14.79 25.89
C ASP A 293 -4.49 -14.51 26.43
N CYS A 294 -4.21 -13.27 26.88
CA CYS A 294 -2.94 -12.84 27.47
C CYS A 294 -3.17 -11.88 28.64
N PRO A 295 -3.78 -12.31 29.75
CA PRO A 295 -4.22 -11.43 30.84
C PRO A 295 -3.10 -10.69 31.56
N ASP A 296 -1.87 -11.21 31.54
CA ASP A 296 -0.75 -10.68 32.32
C ASP A 296 0.25 -9.84 31.53
N SER A 297 0.21 -9.83 30.20
CA SER A 297 1.24 -9.19 29.38
C SER A 297 0.92 -7.73 29.00
N GLY A 298 -0.34 -7.32 29.03
CA GLY A 298 -0.78 -6.00 28.54
C GLY A 298 -0.50 -5.77 27.04
N ILE A 299 0.05 -6.76 26.35
CA ILE A 299 0.47 -6.71 24.96
C ILE A 299 -0.56 -7.46 24.12
N GLY A 300 -1.17 -6.76 23.17
CA GLY A 300 -2.25 -7.30 22.35
C GLY A 300 -1.83 -8.30 21.27
N TYR A 301 -0.63 -8.92 21.35
CA TYR A 301 -0.14 -9.88 20.34
C TYR A 301 0.65 -11.03 20.95
N SER A 302 0.71 -12.15 20.24
CA SER A 302 1.54 -13.29 20.63
C SER A 302 2.96 -13.14 20.08
N LEU A 303 3.95 -12.99 20.98
CA LEU A 303 5.36 -12.99 20.60
C LEU A 303 5.78 -14.28 19.89
N ILE A 304 5.18 -15.42 20.23
CA ILE A 304 5.41 -16.70 19.57
C ILE A 304 4.91 -16.64 18.10
N ALA A 305 3.71 -16.09 17.88
CA ALA A 305 3.16 -15.92 16.54
C ALA A 305 4.01 -14.96 15.70
N LEU A 306 4.44 -13.84 16.27
CA LEU A 306 5.34 -12.88 15.60
C LEU A 306 6.67 -13.54 15.18
N LYS A 307 7.30 -14.29 16.06
CA LYS A 307 8.54 -15.02 15.74
C LYS A 307 8.34 -16.07 14.65
N LYS A 308 7.24 -16.82 14.71
CA LYS A 308 6.89 -17.81 13.69
C LYS A 308 6.66 -17.16 12.33
N MET A 309 5.99 -16.02 12.31
CA MET A 309 5.73 -15.27 11.10
C MET A 309 7.03 -14.83 10.43
N PHE A 310 7.91 -14.11 11.14
CA PHE A 310 9.20 -13.67 10.57
C PHE A 310 10.08 -14.84 10.15
N SER A 311 10.21 -15.87 10.99
CA SER A 311 10.99 -17.07 10.65
C SER A 311 10.40 -17.85 9.46
N GLY A 312 9.07 -17.91 9.37
CA GLY A 312 8.36 -18.54 8.27
C GLY A 312 8.59 -17.80 6.96
N TRP A 313 8.49 -16.47 6.99
CA TRP A 313 8.70 -15.62 5.81
C TRP A 313 10.14 -15.68 5.32
N ASP A 314 11.12 -15.51 6.22
CA ASP A 314 12.55 -15.61 5.88
C ASP A 314 12.90 -16.97 5.26
N LYS A 315 12.39 -18.05 5.83
CA LYS A 315 12.57 -19.40 5.29
C LYS A 315 11.90 -19.58 3.91
N ALA A 316 10.71 -19.02 3.74
CA ALA A 316 9.90 -19.15 2.52
C ALA A 316 10.48 -18.35 1.35
N VAL A 317 11.07 -17.18 1.62
CA VAL A 317 11.79 -16.38 0.62
C VAL A 317 13.02 -17.14 0.06
N GLY A 318 13.56 -18.09 0.83
CA GLY A 318 14.64 -18.98 0.37
C GLY A 318 15.89 -18.22 -0.09
N LYS A 319 16.25 -18.36 -1.36
CA LYS A 319 17.39 -17.66 -1.99
C LYS A 319 17.10 -16.21 -2.36
N GLY A 320 15.83 -15.78 -2.34
CA GLY A 320 15.42 -14.41 -2.57
C GLY A 320 15.79 -13.48 -1.40
N TRP A 321 15.24 -12.28 -1.40
CA TRP A 321 15.49 -11.29 -0.37
C TRP A 321 14.17 -10.73 0.18
N PRO A 322 13.92 -10.76 1.49
CA PRO A 322 12.68 -10.26 2.06
C PRO A 322 12.70 -8.74 2.22
N ALA A 323 11.58 -8.08 1.94
CA ALA A 323 11.26 -6.80 2.53
C ALA A 323 10.60 -7.04 3.89
N ILE A 324 11.01 -6.30 4.92
CA ILE A 324 10.53 -6.46 6.29
C ILE A 324 10.00 -5.14 6.85
N TYR A 325 8.95 -5.20 7.64
CA TYR A 325 8.34 -4.03 8.28
C TYR A 325 7.58 -4.44 9.55
N LEU A 326 7.28 -3.49 10.42
CA LEU A 326 6.40 -3.66 11.57
C LEU A 326 5.11 -2.85 11.43
N GLY A 327 5.15 -1.77 10.66
CA GLY A 327 4.01 -0.92 10.35
C GLY A 327 4.17 -0.27 8.98
N ASN A 328 3.06 0.14 8.40
CA ASN A 328 2.97 0.95 7.19
C ASN A 328 1.70 1.82 7.23
N HIS A 329 1.42 2.55 6.18
CA HIS A 329 0.24 3.43 6.09
C HIS A 329 -1.13 2.71 6.10
N ASP A 330 -1.15 1.37 6.02
CA ASP A 330 -2.37 0.53 6.06
C ASP A 330 -2.54 -0.21 7.38
N GLN A 331 -1.70 0.09 8.37
CA GLN A 331 -1.71 -0.59 9.66
C GLN A 331 -1.59 0.41 10.80
N PRO A 332 -2.06 0.06 12.01
CA PRO A 332 -1.82 0.88 13.19
C PRO A 332 -0.34 1.07 13.45
N ARG A 333 0.01 2.13 14.18
CA ARG A 333 1.39 2.42 14.57
C ARG A 333 2.06 1.22 15.26
N MET A 334 3.28 0.89 14.82
CA MET A 334 3.99 -0.29 15.33
C MET A 334 4.18 -0.25 16.85
N LEU A 335 4.37 0.93 17.42
CA LEU A 335 4.57 1.08 18.86
C LEU A 335 3.32 0.71 19.68
N SER A 336 2.14 1.21 19.27
CA SER A 336 0.87 0.87 19.94
C SER A 336 0.46 -0.58 19.73
N ARG A 337 0.98 -1.22 18.67
CA ARG A 337 0.64 -2.58 18.30
C ARG A 337 1.54 -3.62 18.92
N PHE A 338 2.85 -3.40 18.91
CA PHE A 338 3.87 -4.38 19.30
C PHE A 338 4.69 -3.94 20.52
N GLY A 339 4.54 -2.71 21.00
CA GLY A 339 5.25 -2.16 22.12
C GLY A 339 4.33 -1.81 23.29
N ASP A 340 4.89 -1.06 24.23
CA ASP A 340 4.15 -0.44 25.32
C ASP A 340 4.20 1.09 25.11
N ASP A 341 3.07 1.66 24.69
CA ASP A 341 2.96 3.08 24.33
C ASP A 341 2.64 4.00 25.51
N ARG A 342 2.58 3.44 26.75
CA ARG A 342 2.47 4.25 27.97
C ARG A 342 3.67 5.18 28.09
N PRO A 343 3.49 6.44 28.54
CA PRO A 343 4.53 7.47 28.52
C PRO A 343 5.88 7.04 29.11
N GLN A 344 5.87 6.29 30.22
CA GLN A 344 7.08 5.85 30.92
C GLN A 344 7.85 4.75 30.15
N PHE A 345 7.23 4.02 29.25
CA PHE A 345 7.83 2.91 28.50
C PHE A 345 8.04 3.22 27.03
N ARG A 346 7.36 4.23 26.49
CA ARG A 346 7.29 4.57 25.07
C ARG A 346 8.66 4.61 24.38
N VAL A 347 9.62 5.34 24.97
CA VAL A 347 10.96 5.50 24.40
C VAL A 347 11.72 4.17 24.34
N TYR A 348 11.62 3.36 25.38
CA TYR A 348 12.30 2.06 25.45
C TYR A 348 11.67 1.07 24.46
N ALA A 349 10.35 1.04 24.38
CA ALA A 349 9.62 0.18 23.46
C ALA A 349 9.90 0.57 21.99
N ALA A 350 9.89 1.87 21.66
CA ALA A 350 10.23 2.34 20.32
C ALA A 350 11.67 1.93 19.92
N LYS A 351 12.65 2.14 20.79
CA LYS A 351 14.03 1.73 20.54
C LYS A 351 14.19 0.21 20.39
N MET A 352 13.47 -0.57 21.18
CA MET A 352 13.46 -2.04 21.07
C MET A 352 12.91 -2.49 19.72
N LEU A 353 11.78 -1.93 19.26
CA LEU A 353 11.18 -2.26 17.97
C LEU A 353 12.06 -1.82 16.82
N ALA A 354 12.67 -0.63 16.87
CA ALA A 354 13.63 -0.15 15.90
C ALA A 354 14.85 -1.10 15.81
N THR A 355 15.42 -1.48 16.96
CA THR A 355 16.54 -2.43 17.01
C THR A 355 16.15 -3.76 16.37
N PHE A 356 14.98 -4.29 16.72
CA PHE A 356 14.49 -5.54 16.16
C PHE A 356 14.37 -5.44 14.62
N LEU A 357 13.70 -4.42 14.10
CA LEU A 357 13.49 -4.26 12.66
C LEU A 357 14.80 -4.09 11.90
N LEU A 358 15.71 -3.24 12.39
CA LEU A 358 16.94 -2.87 11.70
C LEU A 358 18.05 -3.93 11.80
N THR A 359 17.89 -4.96 12.63
CA THR A 359 18.89 -6.05 12.79
C THR A 359 18.43 -7.39 12.19
N MET A 360 17.22 -7.44 11.64
CA MET A 360 16.72 -8.64 10.96
C MET A 360 17.29 -8.75 9.55
N ARG A 361 17.36 -9.99 9.01
CA ARG A 361 17.68 -10.20 7.59
C ARG A 361 16.57 -9.65 6.71
N GLY A 362 16.92 -8.81 5.75
CA GLY A 362 16.02 -8.21 4.78
C GLY A 362 16.23 -6.71 4.65
N THR A 363 15.52 -6.09 3.71
CA THR A 363 15.48 -4.64 3.57
C THR A 363 14.37 -4.11 4.48
N PRO A 364 14.70 -3.32 5.53
CA PRO A 364 13.70 -2.78 6.45
C PRO A 364 12.97 -1.58 5.85
N TYR A 365 11.65 -1.57 6.02
CA TYR A 365 10.75 -0.47 5.68
C TYR A 365 10.26 0.19 6.97
N TRP A 366 10.47 1.49 7.09
CA TRP A 366 10.20 2.26 8.29
C TRP A 366 9.28 3.44 7.99
N LEU A 367 8.12 3.47 8.62
CA LEU A 367 7.12 4.52 8.41
C LEU A 367 7.51 5.79 9.15
N ALA A 368 7.42 6.94 8.48
CA ALA A 368 7.63 8.26 9.07
C ALA A 368 6.82 8.43 10.37
N GLY A 369 7.50 8.85 11.43
CA GLY A 369 6.96 8.98 12.79
C GLY A 369 7.27 7.79 13.72
N ASP A 370 7.64 6.64 13.18
CA ASP A 370 8.03 5.49 14.01
C ASP A 370 9.39 5.76 14.72
N GLU A 371 10.28 6.54 14.11
CA GLU A 371 11.58 6.96 14.66
C GLU A 371 11.45 7.88 15.90
N ILE A 372 10.35 8.62 15.98
CA ILE A 372 10.02 9.43 17.16
C ILE A 372 9.00 8.76 18.07
N GLY A 373 8.65 7.50 17.77
CA GLY A 373 7.73 6.71 18.58
C GLY A 373 6.30 7.23 18.56
N MET A 374 5.76 7.63 17.40
CA MET A 374 4.35 7.98 17.28
C MET A 374 3.47 6.79 17.63
N CYS A 375 2.35 7.07 18.29
CA CYS A 375 1.35 6.11 18.75
C CYS A 375 0.02 6.31 18.01
N ASN A 376 -0.89 5.34 18.16
CA ASN A 376 -2.25 5.49 17.68
C ASN A 376 -2.95 6.66 18.36
N PRO A 377 -3.65 7.53 17.64
CA PRO A 377 -4.61 8.46 18.22
C PRO A 377 -5.80 7.69 18.80
N LYS A 378 -6.49 8.30 19.77
CA LYS A 378 -7.70 7.70 20.36
C LYS A 378 -8.93 8.43 19.83
N PHE A 379 -9.20 8.32 18.52
CA PHE A 379 -10.40 8.89 17.92
C PHE A 379 -11.65 8.21 18.46
N ASP A 380 -12.57 8.99 19.01
CA ASP A 380 -13.82 8.51 19.60
C ASP A 380 -15.07 8.86 18.78
N ARG A 381 -14.90 9.62 17.69
CA ARG A 381 -15.98 10.05 16.80
C ARG A 381 -15.71 9.60 15.38
N ILE A 382 -16.73 9.16 14.66
CA ILE A 382 -16.60 8.74 13.25
C ILE A 382 -16.12 9.87 12.34
N GLY A 383 -16.41 11.12 12.67
CA GLY A 383 -15.97 12.29 11.90
C GLY A 383 -14.46 12.53 11.92
N ASP A 384 -13.73 11.89 12.82
CA ASP A 384 -12.27 11.99 12.92
C ASP A 384 -11.57 10.99 11.96
N TYR A 385 -12.32 10.00 11.45
CA TYR A 385 -11.82 9.00 10.51
C TYR A 385 -12.01 9.44 9.06
N ARG A 386 -11.05 9.12 8.21
CA ARG A 386 -11.06 9.39 6.76
C ARG A 386 -10.95 8.14 5.91
N ASP A 387 -10.54 7.02 6.51
CA ASP A 387 -10.42 5.74 5.82
C ASP A 387 -11.77 5.24 5.32
N ILE A 388 -11.88 5.03 3.99
CA ILE A 388 -13.10 4.60 3.33
C ILE A 388 -13.64 3.27 3.87
N ALA A 389 -12.76 2.33 4.23
CA ALA A 389 -13.18 1.05 4.81
C ALA A 389 -13.84 1.25 6.18
N THR A 390 -13.24 2.08 7.04
CA THR A 390 -13.78 2.44 8.35
C THR A 390 -15.14 3.14 8.21
N LEU A 391 -15.23 4.13 7.33
CA LEU A 391 -16.48 4.89 7.11
C LEU A 391 -17.61 4.01 6.56
N ASN A 392 -17.31 3.12 5.61
CA ASN A 392 -18.30 2.23 5.03
C ASN A 392 -18.77 1.16 6.02
N GLN A 393 -17.87 0.57 6.79
CA GLN A 393 -18.22 -0.39 7.85
C GLN A 393 -19.06 0.25 8.94
N TYR A 394 -18.74 1.47 9.38
CA TYR A 394 -19.56 2.21 10.34
C TYR A 394 -20.99 2.38 9.84
N LYS A 395 -21.17 2.88 8.60
CA LYS A 395 -22.50 3.04 7.98
C LYS A 395 -23.29 1.72 7.91
N GLN A 396 -22.61 0.60 7.62
CA GLN A 396 -23.26 -0.71 7.59
C GLN A 396 -23.70 -1.16 8.98
N ILE A 397 -22.89 -0.97 10.01
CA ILE A 397 -23.21 -1.30 11.40
C ILE A 397 -24.38 -0.44 11.87
N GLU A 398 -24.37 0.87 11.63
CA GLU A 398 -25.44 1.78 11.95
C GLU A 398 -26.77 1.37 11.27
N LYS A 399 -26.74 1.08 9.97
CA LYS A 399 -27.90 0.59 9.20
C LYS A 399 -28.49 -0.69 9.79
N ARG A 400 -27.64 -1.59 10.29
CA ARG A 400 -28.05 -2.86 10.93
C ARG A 400 -28.40 -2.68 12.40
N LYS A 401 -28.39 -1.44 12.92
CA LYS A 401 -28.60 -1.11 14.35
C LYS A 401 -27.65 -1.86 15.29
N GLY A 402 -26.40 -2.06 14.82
CA GLY A 402 -25.34 -2.67 15.61
C GLY A 402 -24.67 -1.68 16.56
N ASP A 403 -23.71 -2.16 17.34
CA ASP A 403 -23.00 -1.35 18.33
C ASP A 403 -21.89 -0.52 17.64
N THR A 404 -22.20 0.73 17.34
CA THR A 404 -21.26 1.68 16.72
C THR A 404 -20.19 2.16 17.70
N GLN A 405 -20.46 2.15 19.01
CA GLN A 405 -19.48 2.57 20.00
C GLN A 405 -18.39 1.52 20.21
N TRP A 406 -18.78 0.26 20.28
CA TRP A 406 -17.83 -0.85 20.24
C TRP A 406 -16.97 -0.82 18.98
N PHE A 407 -17.60 -0.55 17.81
CA PHE A 407 -16.85 -0.43 16.55
C PHE A 407 -15.79 0.67 16.62
N LEU A 408 -16.12 1.88 17.11
CA LEU A 408 -15.15 2.96 17.27
C LEU A 408 -14.01 2.59 18.21
N GLN A 409 -14.30 1.92 19.33
CA GLN A 409 -13.26 1.41 20.25
C GLN A 409 -12.30 0.45 19.53
N MET A 410 -12.83 -0.43 18.67
CA MET A 410 -11.99 -1.31 17.84
C MET A 410 -11.15 -0.52 16.84
N GLN A 411 -11.71 0.52 16.21
CA GLN A 411 -10.99 1.33 15.23
C GLN A 411 -9.81 2.11 15.84
N GLN A 412 -9.88 2.50 17.11
CA GLN A 412 -8.73 3.09 17.83
C GLN A 412 -7.48 2.19 17.79
N GLN A 413 -7.66 0.90 17.59
CA GLN A 413 -6.56 -0.07 17.56
C GLN A 413 -6.28 -0.62 16.15
N THR A 414 -7.26 -0.58 15.23
CA THR A 414 -7.19 -1.33 13.98
C THR A 414 -7.29 -0.49 12.71
N SER A 415 -7.81 0.76 12.79
CA SER A 415 -7.96 1.61 11.61
C SER A 415 -6.62 1.98 10.98
N ARG A 416 -6.62 2.07 9.65
CA ARG A 416 -5.51 2.61 8.85
C ARG A 416 -5.21 4.08 9.20
N ASP A 417 -6.22 4.85 9.59
CA ASP A 417 -6.05 6.27 9.98
C ASP A 417 -5.08 6.46 11.15
N ASN A 418 -4.88 5.44 11.99
CA ASN A 418 -3.91 5.50 13.07
C ASN A 418 -2.47 5.80 12.59
N ALA A 419 -2.10 5.34 11.39
CA ALA A 419 -0.79 5.56 10.80
C ALA A 419 -0.71 6.84 9.94
N ARG A 420 -1.87 7.47 9.67
CA ARG A 420 -2.01 8.58 8.71
C ARG A 420 -2.18 9.94 9.38
N THR A 421 -1.94 10.01 10.68
CA THR A 421 -1.95 11.26 11.45
C THR A 421 -0.75 12.13 11.11
N PRO A 422 -0.88 13.47 11.23
CA PRO A 422 0.21 14.39 10.98
C PRO A 422 1.47 14.06 11.80
N PHE A 423 2.63 14.20 11.17
CA PHE A 423 3.93 13.99 11.81
C PHE A 423 4.18 15.06 12.89
N GLN A 424 4.65 14.64 14.04
CA GLN A 424 4.87 15.50 15.20
C GLN A 424 6.28 16.12 15.16
N TRP A 425 6.40 17.31 14.54
CA TRP A 425 7.68 17.99 14.33
C TRP A 425 8.23 18.66 15.59
N ASP A 426 7.39 18.97 16.56
CA ASP A 426 7.78 19.60 17.82
C ASP A 426 7.05 19.01 19.03
N ASN A 427 7.40 19.52 20.23
CA ASN A 427 6.80 19.11 21.50
C ASN A 427 5.54 19.92 21.88
N SER A 428 5.00 20.77 21.00
CA SER A 428 3.85 21.62 21.32
C SER A 428 2.55 20.83 21.48
N GLY A 429 2.57 19.56 21.07
CA GLY A 429 1.39 18.70 21.05
C GLY A 429 0.41 19.04 19.93
N GLN A 430 0.72 20.07 19.11
CA GLN A 430 -0.01 20.38 17.89
C GLN A 430 0.75 19.81 16.69
N PRO A 431 0.10 19.04 15.82
CA PRO A 431 0.71 18.65 14.55
C PRO A 431 0.95 19.90 13.70
N GLU A 432 2.06 19.94 12.95
CA GLU A 432 2.33 21.04 12.02
C GLU A 432 1.39 21.08 10.80
N CYS A 433 0.36 20.27 10.77
CA CYS A 433 -0.75 20.35 9.83
C CYS A 433 -1.99 20.87 10.55
N PRO A 434 -2.35 22.15 10.44
CA PRO A 434 -3.61 22.67 10.98
C PRO A 434 -4.78 21.99 10.27
N GLY A 435 -5.77 21.54 11.03
CA GLY A 435 -6.99 20.93 10.46
C GLY A 435 -7.25 19.50 10.90
N SER A 436 -6.55 19.00 11.93
CA SER A 436 -6.93 17.79 12.66
C SER A 436 -7.83 18.09 13.85
N GLU A 437 -8.69 19.13 13.74
CA GLU A 437 -9.83 19.31 14.63
C GLU A 437 -11.03 18.49 14.18
#